data_0d677be3b80b19beff9a7693878aad19
#
_entry.id   0d677be3b80b19beff9a7693878aad19
#
_cell.length_a   1.000
_cell.length_b   1.000
_cell.length_c   1.000
_cell.angle_alpha   90.00
_cell.angle_beta   90.00
_cell.angle_gamma   90.00
#
_symmetry.space_group_name_H-M   'P 1'
#
loop_
_entity.id
_entity.type
_entity.pdbx_description
1 polymer ?
#
loop_
_entity_poly.entity_id
_entity_poly.type
_entity_poly.pdbx_seq_one_letter_code
_entity_poly.pdbx_strand_id
1 'polypeptide(L)'
;AAIPSLAHSLNLTAGWYGNACGCVDGCCSDHCDSIECFAGDVNATLALGFASYKIDGCGAQRDIDLWAALFNHSALVHGLQRGVMIENCHDGDGASPGANAPYYTADGGLWCPFHMYRTSGDARPTFGSLLGNLNSTRALALANLSLPGCWAYADMLELGVTNIQGRHDCGATGREECRPLAVHEARSHFGAWCVVSSPLVLSFDLADAAELERHWETITNTDAIAVNQDYAGHSGTQFAESESFVNFYACDWQPQTTPCEWPAWTAWYKPLTGTDARGSTMAILLMNNANKMASLSFEWASVPGLGGNVTSCAVYDVWRRLSLGTHTGSGYVAPSVAARDSAFLTLSACTYTA
;
A
#
# COMPACT_ATOMS: atom_id res chain seq x y z
N ALA A 1 -18.42 22.05 6.41
CA ALA A 1 -17.52 23.02 7.05
C ALA A 1 -17.07 22.60 8.47
N ALA A 2 -17.90 21.92 9.27
CA ALA A 2 -17.52 21.56 10.65
C ALA A 2 -16.35 20.55 10.72
N ILE A 3 -16.38 19.50 9.90
CA ILE A 3 -15.35 18.45 9.90
C ILE A 3 -13.98 18.98 9.43
N PRO A 4 -13.85 19.65 8.28
CA PRO A 4 -12.58 20.21 7.87
C PRO A 4 -12.02 21.26 8.85
N SER A 5 -12.89 22.09 9.44
CA SER A 5 -12.47 23.07 10.44
C SER A 5 -11.94 22.40 11.72
N LEU A 6 -12.58 21.33 12.17
CA LEU A 6 -12.09 20.56 13.32
C LEU A 6 -10.75 19.87 13.00
N ALA A 7 -10.65 19.21 11.85
CA ALA A 7 -9.41 18.59 11.41
C ALA A 7 -8.26 19.61 11.40
N HIS A 8 -8.50 20.79 10.81
CA HIS A 8 -7.51 21.86 10.75
C HIS A 8 -7.08 22.36 12.15
N SER A 9 -8.02 22.45 13.09
CA SER A 9 -7.71 22.84 14.48
C SER A 9 -6.81 21.81 15.19
N LEU A 10 -6.80 20.59 14.72
CA LEU A 10 -5.96 19.48 15.19
C LEU A 10 -4.69 19.29 14.35
N ASN A 11 -4.38 20.22 13.45
CA ASN A 11 -3.28 20.12 12.47
C ASN A 11 -3.40 18.90 11.55
N LEU A 12 -4.64 18.52 11.21
CA LEU A 12 -4.99 17.46 10.28
C LEU A 12 -5.68 18.07 9.04
N THR A 13 -5.72 17.31 7.96
CA THR A 13 -6.50 17.60 6.77
C THR A 13 -7.65 16.61 6.64
N ALA A 14 -8.79 17.09 6.11
CA ALA A 14 -9.94 16.23 5.79
C ALA A 14 -9.99 15.94 4.30
N GLY A 15 -10.32 14.69 3.94
CA GLY A 15 -10.61 14.26 2.59
C GLY A 15 -12.08 13.97 2.39
N TRP A 16 -12.51 13.96 1.13
CA TRP A 16 -13.85 13.57 0.73
C TRP A 16 -13.81 12.36 -0.21
N TYR A 17 -14.89 11.63 -0.26
CA TYR A 17 -15.10 10.49 -1.16
C TYR A 17 -16.27 10.77 -2.06
N GLY A 18 -16.11 10.51 -3.35
CA GLY A 18 -17.19 10.60 -4.32
C GLY A 18 -17.20 9.42 -5.28
N ASN A 19 -18.39 9.06 -5.72
CA ASN A 19 -18.59 8.08 -6.78
C ASN A 19 -19.76 8.52 -7.68
N ALA A 20 -19.85 7.92 -8.84
CA ALA A 20 -20.92 8.16 -9.80
C ALA A 20 -21.83 6.94 -9.98
N CYS A 21 -21.83 6.04 -9.02
CA CYS A 21 -22.64 4.81 -9.04
C CYS A 21 -24.12 5.03 -8.69
N GLY A 22 -24.76 5.85 -9.41
CA GLY A 22 -26.16 6.18 -9.18
C GLY A 22 -26.30 7.42 -8.31
N CYS A 23 -27.29 8.22 -8.63
CA CYS A 23 -27.64 9.43 -7.92
C CYS A 23 -28.23 9.10 -6.53
N VAL A 24 -27.43 8.49 -5.65
CA VAL A 24 -27.85 8.23 -4.27
C VAL A 24 -27.98 9.55 -3.53
N ASP A 25 -27.29 10.59 -3.96
CA ASP A 25 -27.26 11.89 -3.32
C ASP A 25 -28.44 12.81 -3.70
N GLY A 26 -29.45 12.26 -4.37
CA GLY A 26 -30.77 12.91 -4.52
C GLY A 26 -30.80 14.23 -5.32
N CYS A 27 -29.68 14.68 -5.85
CA CYS A 27 -29.58 15.98 -6.52
C CYS A 27 -29.54 15.89 -8.04
N CYS A 28 -29.32 14.72 -8.60
CA CYS A 28 -29.15 14.53 -10.02
C CYS A 28 -30.11 13.47 -10.54
N SER A 29 -31.34 13.89 -10.83
CA SER A 29 -32.19 13.10 -11.73
C SER A 29 -31.42 12.89 -13.03
N ASP A 30 -31.29 11.67 -13.49
CA ASP A 30 -30.89 11.22 -14.84
C ASP A 30 -29.68 11.88 -15.55
N HIS A 31 -28.98 12.85 -14.93
CA HIS A 31 -27.99 13.71 -15.57
C HIS A 31 -26.66 13.84 -14.78
N CYS A 32 -26.32 12.87 -13.95
CA CYS A 32 -25.03 12.85 -13.23
C CYS A 32 -23.79 12.81 -14.13
N ASP A 33 -23.98 12.75 -15.44
CA ASP A 33 -22.92 12.67 -16.44
C ASP A 33 -22.55 14.05 -17.02
N SER A 34 -23.12 15.13 -16.50
CA SER A 34 -22.83 16.47 -17.01
C SER A 34 -21.62 17.09 -16.31
N ILE A 35 -20.87 17.88 -17.06
CA ILE A 35 -19.70 18.62 -16.52
C ILE A 35 -20.10 19.57 -15.39
N GLU A 36 -21.34 20.06 -15.36
CA GLU A 36 -21.84 20.92 -14.31
C GLU A 36 -21.93 20.16 -12.97
N CYS A 37 -22.31 18.87 -12.97
CA CYS A 37 -22.32 18.04 -11.77
C CYS A 37 -20.91 17.89 -11.22
N PHE A 38 -19.92 17.53 -12.05
CA PHE A 38 -18.53 17.39 -11.64
C PHE A 38 -17.95 18.70 -11.09
N ALA A 39 -18.19 19.81 -11.78
CA ALA A 39 -17.77 21.11 -11.33
C ALA A 39 -18.45 21.52 -10.01
N GLY A 40 -19.72 21.12 -9.82
CA GLY A 40 -20.46 21.31 -8.58
C GLY A 40 -19.83 20.58 -7.40
N ASP A 41 -19.50 19.31 -7.57
CA ASP A 41 -18.85 18.48 -6.55
C ASP A 41 -17.46 18.99 -6.18
N VAL A 42 -16.66 19.35 -7.18
CA VAL A 42 -15.35 19.98 -6.98
C VAL A 42 -15.47 21.27 -6.21
N ASN A 43 -16.36 22.19 -6.61
CA ASN A 43 -16.55 23.46 -5.95
C ASN A 43 -17.06 23.28 -4.51
N ALA A 44 -17.98 22.34 -4.27
CA ALA A 44 -18.49 22.03 -2.93
C ALA A 44 -17.37 21.48 -2.04
N THR A 45 -16.56 20.56 -2.55
CA THR A 45 -15.40 19.98 -1.85
C THR A 45 -14.46 21.06 -1.36
N LEU A 46 -14.07 21.99 -2.24
CA LEU A 46 -13.15 23.10 -1.92
C LEU A 46 -13.79 24.13 -1.00
N ALA A 47 -15.03 24.53 -1.26
CA ALA A 47 -15.77 25.49 -0.44
C ALA A 47 -16.00 24.98 0.99
N LEU A 48 -16.10 23.66 1.18
CA LEU A 48 -16.21 23.03 2.49
C LEU A 48 -14.84 22.90 3.20
N GLY A 49 -13.73 23.08 2.48
CA GLY A 49 -12.36 23.04 3.04
C GLY A 49 -11.71 21.66 3.05
N PHE A 50 -12.18 20.74 2.21
CA PHE A 50 -11.51 19.44 2.02
C PHE A 50 -10.22 19.62 1.18
N ALA A 51 -9.18 18.87 1.52
CA ALA A 51 -7.86 18.94 0.89
C ALA A 51 -7.50 17.71 0.05
N SER A 52 -8.35 16.68 0.07
CA SER A 52 -8.19 15.48 -0.74
C SER A 52 -9.54 14.94 -1.19
N TYR A 53 -9.52 14.19 -2.29
CA TYR A 53 -10.72 13.60 -2.87
C TYR A 53 -10.40 12.20 -3.41
N LYS A 54 -11.16 11.21 -2.97
CA LYS A 54 -11.14 9.85 -3.53
C LYS A 54 -12.22 9.76 -4.60
N ILE A 55 -11.80 9.40 -5.82
CA ILE A 55 -12.68 9.17 -6.96
C ILE A 55 -12.86 7.67 -7.13
N ASP A 56 -14.08 7.17 -6.92
CA ASP A 56 -14.36 5.74 -7.02
C ASP A 56 -14.77 5.32 -8.44
N GLY A 57 -14.49 4.08 -8.78
CA GLY A 57 -14.52 3.49 -10.11
C GLY A 57 -15.87 3.10 -10.67
N CYS A 58 -16.98 3.66 -10.18
CA CYS A 58 -18.31 3.31 -10.68
C CYS A 58 -19.02 4.49 -11.36
N GLY A 59 -19.88 4.17 -12.31
CA GLY A 59 -20.63 5.14 -13.09
C GLY A 59 -19.86 5.73 -14.27
N ALA A 60 -20.42 6.79 -14.87
CA ALA A 60 -19.87 7.40 -16.07
C ALA A 60 -18.71 8.38 -15.79
N GLN A 61 -18.53 8.79 -14.54
CA GLN A 61 -17.56 9.81 -14.14
C GLN A 61 -16.13 9.28 -14.01
N ARG A 62 -15.64 8.57 -15.01
CA ARG A 62 -14.31 7.96 -15.03
C ARG A 62 -13.24 8.79 -15.72
N ASP A 63 -13.58 9.99 -16.16
CA ASP A 63 -12.62 10.89 -16.79
C ASP A 63 -11.76 11.58 -15.72
N ILE A 64 -10.66 10.94 -15.37
CA ILE A 64 -9.74 11.42 -14.34
C ILE A 64 -9.02 12.71 -14.78
N ASP A 65 -8.80 12.92 -16.05
CA ASP A 65 -8.21 14.16 -16.58
C ASP A 65 -9.17 15.34 -16.37
N LEU A 66 -10.46 15.12 -16.59
CA LEU A 66 -11.50 16.11 -16.30
C LEU A 66 -11.53 16.46 -14.80
N TRP A 67 -11.53 15.46 -13.93
CA TRP A 67 -11.50 15.69 -12.47
C TRP A 67 -10.27 16.48 -12.05
N ALA A 68 -9.09 16.09 -12.51
CA ALA A 68 -7.85 16.80 -12.20
C ALA A 68 -7.86 18.24 -12.72
N ALA A 69 -8.35 18.45 -13.95
CA ALA A 69 -8.48 19.79 -14.52
C ALA A 69 -9.44 20.68 -13.73
N LEU A 70 -10.61 20.13 -13.33
CA LEU A 70 -11.58 20.86 -12.51
C LEU A 70 -11.03 21.21 -11.12
N PHE A 71 -10.37 20.27 -10.43
CA PHE A 71 -9.73 20.55 -9.15
C PHE A 71 -8.64 21.61 -9.27
N ASN A 72 -7.78 21.53 -10.28
CA ASN A 72 -6.73 22.53 -10.51
C ASN A 72 -7.32 23.91 -10.81
N HIS A 73 -8.32 23.97 -11.68
CA HIS A 73 -8.98 25.24 -12.01
C HIS A 73 -9.65 25.88 -10.78
N SER A 74 -10.48 25.09 -10.06
CA SER A 74 -11.16 25.58 -8.87
C SER A 74 -10.20 25.96 -7.75
N ALA A 75 -9.10 25.23 -7.57
CA ALA A 75 -8.08 25.59 -6.59
C ALA A 75 -7.47 26.98 -6.88
N LEU A 76 -7.19 27.25 -8.17
CA LEU A 76 -6.71 28.57 -8.58
C LEU A 76 -7.74 29.67 -8.33
N VAL A 77 -9.01 29.44 -8.67
CA VAL A 77 -10.11 30.40 -8.45
C VAL A 77 -10.29 30.71 -6.96
N HIS A 78 -10.17 29.70 -6.10
CA HIS A 78 -10.25 29.87 -4.64
C HIS A 78 -8.96 30.33 -3.97
N GLY A 79 -7.91 30.59 -4.76
CA GLY A 79 -6.62 31.09 -4.24
C GLY A 79 -5.89 30.07 -3.34
N LEU A 80 -6.14 28.78 -3.53
CA LEU A 80 -5.48 27.73 -2.76
C LEU A 80 -4.02 27.59 -3.20
N GLN A 81 -3.12 27.67 -2.23
CA GLN A 81 -1.67 27.55 -2.45
C GLN A 81 -1.23 26.09 -2.77
N ARG A 82 -2.06 25.12 -2.46
CA ARG A 82 -1.82 23.70 -2.68
C ARG A 82 -2.96 23.11 -3.47
N GLY A 83 -2.63 22.24 -4.43
CA GLY A 83 -3.62 21.42 -5.12
C GLY A 83 -4.31 20.43 -4.18
N VAL A 84 -5.44 19.91 -4.62
CA VAL A 84 -6.15 18.85 -3.91
C VAL A 84 -5.45 17.51 -4.20
N MET A 85 -5.22 16.70 -3.17
CA MET A 85 -4.72 15.35 -3.36
C MET A 85 -5.84 14.49 -3.94
N ILE A 86 -5.59 13.84 -5.07
CA ILE A 86 -6.54 12.95 -5.74
C ILE A 86 -6.10 11.50 -5.55
N GLU A 87 -7.01 10.68 -5.02
CA GLU A 87 -6.92 9.23 -5.05
C GLU A 87 -7.76 8.70 -6.20
N ASN A 88 -7.14 7.98 -7.13
CA ASN A 88 -7.81 7.28 -8.21
C ASN A 88 -8.16 5.85 -7.78
N CYS A 89 -9.44 5.54 -7.60
CA CYS A 89 -9.95 4.22 -7.26
C CYS A 89 -10.71 3.57 -8.43
N HIS A 90 -10.46 4.00 -9.67
CA HIS A 90 -11.25 3.58 -10.82
C HIS A 90 -10.91 2.20 -11.34
N ASP A 91 -9.67 1.77 -11.27
CA ASP A 91 -9.24 0.48 -11.80
C ASP A 91 -8.52 -0.33 -10.73
N GLY A 92 -9.32 -1.01 -9.94
CA GLY A 92 -8.83 -2.03 -9.03
C GLY A 92 -8.27 -3.26 -9.74
N ASP A 93 -8.47 -3.43 -11.02
CA ASP A 93 -8.27 -4.73 -11.62
C ASP A 93 -6.91 -4.95 -12.29
N GLY A 94 -6.02 -3.96 -12.32
CA GLY A 94 -4.66 -4.16 -12.86
C GLY A 94 -4.59 -4.81 -14.25
N ALA A 95 -5.74 -5.11 -14.82
CA ALA A 95 -5.88 -5.98 -15.97
C ALA A 95 -5.86 -5.25 -17.31
N SER A 96 -5.86 -3.93 -17.28
CA SER A 96 -5.75 -3.16 -18.52
C SER A 96 -4.88 -1.95 -18.31
N PRO A 97 -3.66 -1.93 -18.88
CA PRO A 97 -2.97 -0.68 -19.09
C PRO A 97 -3.82 0.10 -20.09
N GLY A 98 -4.73 0.91 -19.65
CA GLY A 98 -5.54 1.61 -20.60
C GLY A 98 -6.51 2.62 -20.10
N ALA A 99 -7.18 2.43 -18.97
CA ALA A 99 -8.18 3.41 -18.62
C ALA A 99 -7.74 4.39 -17.54
N ASN A 100 -7.00 3.99 -16.49
CA ASN A 100 -6.67 4.91 -15.39
C ASN A 100 -5.38 4.57 -14.63
N ALA A 101 -4.59 3.62 -15.09
CA ALA A 101 -3.24 3.40 -14.58
C ALA A 101 -2.27 4.43 -15.19
N PRO A 102 -1.26 4.90 -14.46
CA PRO A 102 -0.27 5.81 -15.04
C PRO A 102 0.49 5.14 -16.18
N TYR A 103 0.93 5.93 -17.14
CA TYR A 103 1.71 5.44 -18.28
C TYR A 103 2.69 6.52 -18.76
N TYR A 104 3.73 6.08 -19.47
CA TYR A 104 4.64 6.98 -20.15
C TYR A 104 4.10 7.37 -21.53
N THR A 105 4.03 8.65 -21.77
CA THR A 105 3.64 9.24 -23.07
C THR A 105 4.75 9.06 -24.11
N ALA A 106 4.43 9.24 -25.37
CA ALA A 106 5.38 9.05 -26.48
C ALA A 106 6.61 9.98 -26.42
N ASP A 107 6.48 11.13 -25.77
CA ASP A 107 7.57 12.08 -25.52
C ASP A 107 8.35 11.80 -24.22
N GLY A 108 8.02 10.70 -23.54
CA GLY A 108 8.69 10.25 -22.30
C GLY A 108 8.17 10.91 -21.02
N GLY A 109 7.12 11.73 -21.09
CA GLY A 109 6.44 12.27 -19.92
C GLY A 109 5.61 11.20 -19.21
N LEU A 110 5.44 11.32 -17.88
CA LEU A 110 4.51 10.47 -17.14
C LEU A 110 3.13 11.10 -17.10
N TRP A 111 2.13 10.38 -17.62
CA TRP A 111 0.74 10.73 -17.36
C TRP A 111 0.28 10.14 -16.02
N CYS A 112 0.04 11.00 -15.05
CA CYS A 112 -0.48 10.66 -13.73
C CYS A 112 -1.15 11.91 -13.12
N PRO A 113 -2.42 12.21 -13.47
CA PRO A 113 -3.13 13.39 -12.98
C PRO A 113 -3.65 13.24 -11.54
N PHE A 114 -3.26 12.18 -10.86
CA PHE A 114 -3.62 11.85 -9.47
C PHE A 114 -2.35 11.63 -8.64
N HIS A 115 -2.50 11.52 -7.31
CA HIS A 115 -1.36 11.40 -6.40
C HIS A 115 -1.14 9.94 -5.94
N MET A 116 -2.20 9.16 -5.92
CA MET A 116 -2.17 7.72 -5.67
C MET A 116 -3.31 7.03 -6.45
N TYR A 117 -3.11 5.77 -6.76
CA TYR A 117 -4.05 4.98 -7.55
C TYR A 117 -4.10 3.53 -7.08
N ARG A 118 -5.30 2.98 -7.06
CA ARG A 118 -5.56 1.59 -6.70
C ARG A 118 -4.96 0.64 -7.75
N THR A 119 -4.35 -0.43 -7.25
CA THR A 119 -3.65 -1.41 -8.09
C THR A 119 -4.41 -2.72 -8.22
N SER A 120 -5.45 -2.91 -7.41
CA SER A 120 -6.25 -4.14 -7.32
C SER A 120 -7.65 -3.85 -6.81
N GLY A 121 -8.49 -4.86 -6.73
CA GLY A 121 -9.76 -4.85 -6.00
C GLY A 121 -9.59 -4.52 -4.52
N ASP A 122 -10.71 -4.38 -3.80
CA ASP A 122 -10.68 -4.03 -2.38
C ASP A 122 -9.95 -5.07 -1.54
N ALA A 123 -9.05 -4.59 -0.67
CA ALA A 123 -8.40 -5.42 0.33
C ALA A 123 -9.43 -5.95 1.34
N ARG A 124 -9.15 -7.13 1.88
CA ARG A 124 -9.92 -7.78 2.92
C ARG A 124 -9.03 -8.02 4.13
N PRO A 125 -9.56 -8.05 5.35
CA PRO A 125 -8.78 -8.37 6.54
C PRO A 125 -8.46 -9.88 6.63
N THR A 126 -8.01 -10.45 5.52
CA THR A 126 -7.55 -11.84 5.40
C THR A 126 -6.17 -11.87 4.77
N PHE A 127 -5.30 -12.74 5.26
CA PHE A 127 -3.90 -12.77 4.82
C PHE A 127 -3.77 -13.09 3.32
N GLY A 128 -4.63 -13.97 2.78
CA GLY A 128 -4.64 -14.29 1.35
C GLY A 128 -5.01 -13.10 0.45
N SER A 129 -5.98 -12.27 0.87
CA SER A 129 -6.34 -11.04 0.15
C SER A 129 -5.17 -10.06 0.12
N LEU A 130 -4.50 -9.86 1.26
CA LEU A 130 -3.36 -8.94 1.35
C LEU A 130 -2.20 -9.34 0.44
N LEU A 131 -1.95 -10.65 0.26
CA LEU A 131 -0.95 -11.15 -0.68
C LEU A 131 -1.32 -10.81 -2.13
N GLY A 132 -2.60 -10.87 -2.48
CA GLY A 132 -3.12 -10.47 -3.79
C GLY A 132 -2.92 -8.99 -4.07
N ASN A 133 -3.33 -8.15 -3.12
CA ASN A 133 -3.15 -6.71 -3.21
C ASN A 133 -1.67 -6.31 -3.28
N LEU A 134 -0.82 -6.94 -2.47
CA LEU A 134 0.62 -6.71 -2.51
C LEU A 134 1.22 -7.11 -3.87
N ASN A 135 0.84 -8.28 -4.39
CA ASN A 135 1.35 -8.77 -5.68
C ASN A 135 1.00 -7.84 -6.86
N SER A 136 -0.14 -7.15 -6.80
CA SER A 136 -0.56 -6.23 -7.87
C SER A 136 0.39 -5.03 -8.05
N THR A 137 1.18 -4.68 -7.03
CA THR A 137 2.16 -3.59 -7.12
C THR A 137 3.42 -3.95 -7.92
N ARG A 138 3.72 -5.23 -8.10
CA ARG A 138 5.00 -5.70 -8.68
C ARG A 138 5.26 -5.17 -10.09
N ALA A 139 4.30 -5.35 -10.99
CA ALA A 139 4.44 -4.92 -12.37
C ALA A 139 4.61 -3.39 -12.48
N LEU A 140 3.92 -2.64 -11.64
CA LEU A 140 3.98 -1.18 -11.60
C LEU A 140 5.32 -0.68 -11.08
N ALA A 141 5.87 -1.31 -10.04
CA ALA A 141 7.20 -1.00 -9.55
C ALA A 141 8.29 -1.29 -10.60
N LEU A 142 8.22 -2.45 -11.27
CA LEU A 142 9.14 -2.82 -12.35
C LEU A 142 9.06 -1.87 -13.57
N ALA A 143 7.87 -1.34 -13.85
CA ALA A 143 7.65 -0.36 -14.91
C ALA A 143 7.98 1.08 -14.45
N ASN A 144 8.43 1.28 -13.21
CA ASN A 144 8.68 2.58 -12.59
C ASN A 144 7.46 3.52 -12.65
N LEU A 145 6.27 2.97 -12.38
CA LEU A 145 4.99 3.69 -12.36
C LEU A 145 4.53 4.04 -10.93
N SER A 146 5.31 3.69 -9.91
CA SER A 146 5.07 4.08 -8.51
C SER A 146 6.23 4.95 -8.02
N LEU A 147 5.99 6.25 -7.92
CA LEU A 147 7.01 7.25 -7.62
C LEU A 147 6.41 8.48 -6.92
N PRO A 148 7.23 9.41 -6.41
CA PRO A 148 6.73 10.61 -5.72
C PRO A 148 5.70 11.39 -6.54
N GLY A 149 4.53 11.60 -5.93
CA GLY A 149 3.40 12.27 -6.56
C GLY A 149 2.48 11.36 -7.39
N CYS A 150 2.85 10.07 -7.57
CA CYS A 150 2.10 9.08 -8.32
C CYS A 150 2.32 7.68 -7.70
N TRP A 151 1.70 7.41 -6.56
CA TRP A 151 1.97 6.20 -5.80
C TRP A 151 1.01 5.06 -6.14
N ALA A 152 1.55 3.89 -6.41
CA ALA A 152 0.78 2.65 -6.45
C ALA A 152 0.21 2.36 -5.05
N TYR A 153 -1.10 2.25 -4.97
CA TYR A 153 -1.83 2.08 -3.72
C TYR A 153 -2.48 0.70 -3.69
N ALA A 154 -1.89 -0.18 -2.90
CA ALA A 154 -2.36 -1.57 -2.76
C ALA A 154 -3.62 -1.70 -1.88
N ASP A 155 -4.30 -0.59 -1.62
CA ASP A 155 -5.46 -0.40 -0.75
C ASP A 155 -5.12 -0.15 0.73
N MET A 156 -6.16 0.01 1.54
CA MET A 156 -6.07 0.34 2.95
C MET A 156 -5.36 -0.74 3.76
N LEU A 157 -4.83 -0.33 4.89
CA LEU A 157 -4.29 -1.24 5.90
C LEU A 157 -5.43 -1.86 6.69
N GLU A 158 -5.68 -3.14 6.49
CA GLU A 158 -6.76 -3.91 7.10
C GLU A 158 -6.44 -4.44 8.51
N LEU A 159 -5.32 -4.02 9.10
CA LEU A 159 -5.00 -4.30 10.50
C LEU A 159 -6.02 -3.65 11.43
N GLY A 160 -6.41 -4.33 12.49
CA GLY A 160 -7.41 -3.82 13.45
C GLY A 160 -8.86 -3.90 12.97
N VAL A 161 -9.11 -4.34 11.74
CA VAL A 161 -10.48 -4.55 11.25
C VAL A 161 -11.04 -5.84 11.83
N THR A 162 -12.03 -5.71 12.71
CA THR A 162 -12.64 -6.85 13.42
C THR A 162 -13.96 -7.31 12.82
N ASN A 163 -14.67 -6.44 12.12
CA ASN A 163 -15.96 -6.77 11.53
C ASN A 163 -15.80 -7.46 10.17
N ILE A 164 -15.56 -8.76 10.21
CA ILE A 164 -15.54 -9.63 9.03
C ILE A 164 -16.85 -10.39 8.83
N GLN A 165 -17.81 -10.24 9.76
CA GLN A 165 -19.12 -10.87 9.67
C GLN A 165 -19.97 -10.23 8.57
N GLY A 166 -20.61 -11.05 7.75
CA GLY A 166 -21.44 -10.61 6.63
C GLY A 166 -20.68 -10.42 5.32
N ARG A 167 -19.40 -10.59 5.28
CA ARG A 167 -18.65 -10.68 4.02
C ARG A 167 -18.93 -12.05 3.39
N HIS A 168 -19.30 -12.07 2.12
CA HIS A 168 -19.78 -13.26 1.40
C HIS A 168 -18.80 -14.44 1.37
N ASP A 169 -17.52 -14.17 1.49
CA ASP A 169 -16.41 -15.12 1.45
C ASP A 169 -16.17 -15.82 2.79
N CYS A 170 -16.58 -15.22 3.92
CA CYS A 170 -16.37 -15.74 5.25
C CYS A 170 -17.63 -16.28 5.94
N GLY A 171 -18.76 -16.27 5.25
CA GLY A 171 -20.03 -16.75 5.83
C GLY A 171 -19.96 -18.19 6.28
N ALA A 172 -20.49 -18.53 7.45
CA ALA A 172 -20.76 -19.86 8.02
C ALA A 172 -19.74 -21.00 7.82
N THR A 173 -18.56 -20.76 7.21
CA THR A 173 -17.61 -21.83 6.86
C THR A 173 -16.67 -22.21 8.01
N GLY A 174 -16.58 -21.39 9.05
CA GLY A 174 -15.68 -21.63 10.20
C GLY A 174 -14.19 -21.78 9.80
N ARG A 175 -13.81 -21.29 8.61
CA ARG A 175 -12.43 -21.40 8.13
C ARG A 175 -11.53 -20.50 8.97
N GLU A 176 -10.38 -21.03 9.36
CA GLU A 176 -9.38 -20.32 10.18
C GLU A 176 -8.96 -18.98 9.56
N GLU A 177 -9.00 -18.87 8.24
CA GLU A 177 -8.64 -17.66 7.47
C GLU A 177 -9.64 -16.52 7.63
N CYS A 178 -10.89 -16.83 8.02
CA CYS A 178 -11.99 -15.88 8.19
C CYS A 178 -12.06 -15.33 9.61
N ARG A 179 -10.95 -14.83 10.09
CA ARG A 179 -10.81 -14.13 11.37
C ARG A 179 -10.06 -12.81 11.15
N PRO A 180 -10.18 -11.86 12.07
CA PRO A 180 -9.31 -10.68 12.07
C PRO A 180 -7.84 -11.06 12.02
N LEU A 181 -7.03 -10.24 11.39
CA LEU A 181 -5.59 -10.46 11.34
C LEU A 181 -5.00 -10.53 12.74
N ALA A 182 -4.19 -11.55 12.98
CA ALA A 182 -3.38 -11.60 14.18
C ALA A 182 -2.31 -10.50 14.15
N VAL A 183 -1.77 -10.11 15.31
CA VAL A 183 -0.79 -9.00 15.40
C VAL A 183 0.41 -9.22 14.47
N HIS A 184 0.92 -10.43 14.36
CA HIS A 184 2.04 -10.75 13.48
C HIS A 184 1.67 -10.71 11.99
N GLU A 185 0.43 -11.09 11.62
CA GLU A 185 -0.10 -10.95 10.26
C GLU A 185 -0.29 -9.46 9.90
N ALA A 186 -0.85 -8.68 10.83
CA ALA A 186 -0.99 -7.22 10.72
C ALA A 186 0.37 -6.53 10.56
N ARG A 187 1.39 -6.99 11.29
CA ARG A 187 2.77 -6.50 11.18
C ARG A 187 3.36 -6.80 9.81
N SER A 188 3.18 -8.02 9.31
CA SER A 188 3.62 -8.38 7.95
C SER A 188 2.95 -7.54 6.87
N HIS A 189 1.65 -7.30 7.01
CA HIS A 189 0.88 -6.40 6.15
C HIS A 189 1.45 -4.97 6.14
N PHE A 190 1.66 -4.39 7.33
CA PHE A 190 2.22 -3.05 7.46
C PHE A 190 3.62 -2.95 6.84
N GLY A 191 4.50 -3.92 7.10
CA GLY A 191 5.84 -3.98 6.53
C GLY A 191 5.83 -4.12 5.00
N ALA A 192 4.90 -4.88 4.46
CA ALA A 192 4.72 -5.03 3.01
C ALA A 192 4.34 -3.70 2.35
N TRP A 193 3.38 -2.95 2.92
CA TRP A 193 3.03 -1.61 2.45
C TRP A 193 4.20 -0.64 2.58
N CYS A 194 4.99 -0.74 3.66
CA CYS A 194 6.19 0.08 3.81
C CYS A 194 7.22 -0.20 2.72
N VAL A 195 7.49 -1.47 2.42
CA VAL A 195 8.55 -1.83 1.47
C VAL A 195 8.18 -1.53 0.02
N VAL A 196 6.87 -1.52 -0.34
CA VAL A 196 6.42 -1.17 -1.69
C VAL A 196 6.03 0.32 -1.83
N SER A 197 6.30 1.15 -0.83
CA SER A 197 5.93 2.58 -0.81
C SER A 197 4.44 2.84 -1.01
N SER A 198 3.58 1.91 -0.62
CA SER A 198 2.14 2.12 -0.67
C SER A 198 1.72 3.17 0.38
N PRO A 199 0.80 4.07 0.09
CA PRO A 199 0.19 4.94 1.09
C PRO A 199 -0.30 4.16 2.31
N LEU A 200 0.01 4.66 3.52
CA LEU A 200 -0.35 4.01 4.78
C LEU A 200 -1.69 4.59 5.28
N VAL A 201 -2.79 4.01 4.84
CA VAL A 201 -4.14 4.44 5.18
C VAL A 201 -4.78 3.39 6.10
N LEU A 202 -5.08 3.76 7.35
CA LEU A 202 -5.74 2.87 8.31
C LEU A 202 -7.24 2.78 8.02
N SER A 203 -7.81 1.58 8.11
CA SER A 203 -9.22 1.30 7.83
C SER A 203 -10.05 0.88 9.04
N PHE A 204 -9.43 0.73 10.21
CA PHE A 204 -10.15 0.35 11.44
C PHE A 204 -10.63 1.57 12.25
N ASP A 205 -11.55 1.33 13.16
CA ASP A 205 -12.07 2.36 14.06
C ASP A 205 -11.02 2.77 15.08
N LEU A 206 -10.45 3.96 14.91
CA LEU A 206 -9.46 4.52 15.84
C LEU A 206 -10.04 4.89 17.22
N ALA A 207 -11.37 4.89 17.39
CA ALA A 207 -12.02 5.03 18.69
C ALA A 207 -12.09 3.69 19.46
N ASP A 208 -11.83 2.56 18.80
CA ASP A 208 -11.67 1.27 19.46
C ASP A 208 -10.29 1.21 20.14
N ALA A 209 -10.27 1.57 21.41
CA ALA A 209 -9.04 1.63 22.21
C ALA A 209 -8.33 0.27 22.31
N ALA A 210 -9.05 -0.84 22.27
CA ALA A 210 -8.47 -2.17 22.37
C ALA A 210 -7.72 -2.56 21.09
N GLU A 211 -8.30 -2.28 19.93
CA GLU A 211 -7.62 -2.52 18.65
C GLU A 211 -6.50 -1.51 18.41
N LEU A 212 -6.68 -0.26 18.82
CA LEU A 212 -5.61 0.74 18.75
C LEU A 212 -4.40 0.32 19.58
N GLU A 213 -4.59 -0.09 20.83
CA GLU A 213 -3.51 -0.58 21.71
C GLU A 213 -2.84 -1.83 21.15
N ARG A 214 -3.63 -2.76 20.62
CA ARG A 214 -3.12 -4.01 20.03
C ARG A 214 -2.14 -3.78 18.90
N HIS A 215 -2.39 -2.75 18.06
CA HIS A 215 -1.61 -2.47 16.87
C HIS A 215 -0.68 -1.27 16.99
N TRP A 216 -0.66 -0.62 18.18
CA TRP A 216 0.07 0.62 18.41
C TRP A 216 1.55 0.52 18.04
N GLU A 217 2.25 -0.49 18.51
CA GLU A 217 3.67 -0.69 18.22
C GLU A 217 3.96 -0.84 16.73
N THR A 218 3.02 -1.40 15.97
CA THR A 218 3.15 -1.57 14.52
C THR A 218 2.93 -0.26 13.80
N ILE A 219 1.80 0.41 14.03
CA ILE A 219 1.41 1.62 13.28
C ILE A 219 2.24 2.86 13.65
N THR A 220 2.90 2.85 14.81
CA THR A 220 3.80 3.92 15.25
C THR A 220 5.27 3.57 15.11
N ASN A 221 5.62 2.48 14.42
CA ASN A 221 7.00 2.10 14.19
C ASN A 221 7.66 3.09 13.23
N THR A 222 8.42 4.04 13.80
CA THR A 222 9.07 5.11 13.05
C THR A 222 10.12 4.61 12.06
N ASP A 223 10.78 3.47 12.34
CA ASP A 223 11.76 2.89 11.42
C ASP A 223 11.07 2.28 10.20
N ALA A 224 9.93 1.60 10.39
CA ALA A 224 9.12 1.08 9.29
C ALA A 224 8.50 2.21 8.44
N ILE A 225 7.99 3.26 9.10
CA ILE A 225 7.46 4.46 8.44
C ILE A 225 8.57 5.18 7.66
N ALA A 226 9.78 5.27 8.21
CA ALA A 226 10.93 5.87 7.52
C ALA A 226 11.26 5.09 6.23
N VAL A 227 11.20 3.75 6.25
CA VAL A 227 11.34 2.96 5.02
C VAL A 227 10.24 3.29 4.02
N ASN A 228 8.97 3.43 4.45
CA ASN A 228 7.88 3.82 3.55
C ASN A 228 8.13 5.18 2.89
N GLN A 229 8.57 6.16 3.67
CA GLN A 229 8.72 7.56 3.25
C GLN A 229 10.01 7.82 2.45
N ASP A 230 10.99 6.93 2.52
CA ASP A 230 12.24 7.08 1.75
C ASP A 230 12.04 6.64 0.30
N TYR A 231 12.63 7.38 -0.64
CA TYR A 231 12.59 7.06 -2.07
C TYR A 231 13.94 7.29 -2.74
N ALA A 232 14.61 6.20 -3.07
CA ALA A 232 15.90 6.19 -3.76
C ALA A 232 15.77 5.77 -5.24
N GLY A 233 14.74 6.28 -5.92
CA GLY A 233 14.51 6.02 -7.36
C GLY A 233 13.68 4.76 -7.67
N HIS A 234 13.24 4.02 -6.65
CA HIS A 234 12.40 2.83 -6.82
C HIS A 234 11.48 2.62 -5.62
N SER A 235 10.22 2.27 -5.85
CA SER A 235 9.21 2.09 -4.81
C SER A 235 9.34 0.80 -4.00
N GLY A 236 10.18 -0.14 -4.44
CA GLY A 236 10.30 -1.47 -3.86
C GLY A 236 9.45 -2.52 -4.60
N THR A 237 9.94 -3.76 -4.61
CA THR A 237 9.26 -4.90 -5.24
C THR A 237 9.81 -6.24 -4.73
N GLN A 238 9.19 -7.33 -5.16
CA GLN A 238 9.65 -8.68 -4.86
C GLN A 238 10.90 -9.05 -5.68
N PHE A 239 11.85 -9.75 -5.05
CA PHE A 239 13.05 -10.24 -5.74
C PHE A 239 13.27 -11.76 -5.63
N ALA A 240 12.61 -12.42 -4.66
CA ALA A 240 12.70 -13.88 -4.53
C ALA A 240 11.42 -14.45 -3.91
N GLU A 241 11.20 -15.74 -4.15
CA GLU A 241 10.06 -16.49 -3.63
C GLU A 241 10.36 -17.97 -3.51
N SER A 242 9.50 -18.68 -2.79
CA SER A 242 9.54 -20.12 -2.62
C SER A 242 9.06 -20.85 -3.87
N GLU A 243 9.67 -22.00 -4.18
CA GLU A 243 9.13 -22.97 -5.16
C GLU A 243 7.93 -23.76 -4.62
N SER A 244 7.74 -23.78 -3.30
CA SER A 244 6.57 -24.41 -2.67
C SER A 244 5.48 -23.38 -2.46
N PHE A 245 4.22 -23.82 -2.51
CA PHE A 245 3.03 -22.98 -2.42
C PHE A 245 2.18 -23.32 -1.21
N VAL A 246 1.38 -22.35 -0.80
CA VAL A 246 0.36 -22.49 0.24
C VAL A 246 -0.97 -21.98 -0.29
N ASN A 247 -2.06 -22.57 0.19
CA ASN A 247 -3.41 -22.30 -0.27
C ASN A 247 -4.14 -21.39 0.70
N PHE A 248 -4.86 -20.39 0.16
CA PHE A 248 -5.80 -19.55 0.86
C PHE A 248 -7.16 -19.59 0.17
N TYR A 249 -8.24 -19.46 0.92
CA TYR A 249 -9.61 -19.50 0.40
C TYR A 249 -10.32 -18.16 0.47
N ALA A 250 -9.76 -17.18 1.16
CA ALA A 250 -10.28 -15.83 1.31
C ALA A 250 -9.32 -14.84 0.63
N CYS A 251 -9.35 -14.80 -0.69
CA CYS A 251 -8.40 -14.02 -1.50
C CYS A 251 -9.06 -12.92 -2.33
N ASP A 252 -10.40 -12.93 -2.47
CA ASP A 252 -11.13 -12.01 -3.35
C ASP A 252 -12.59 -11.83 -2.87
N TRP A 253 -13.34 -10.97 -3.59
CA TRP A 253 -14.76 -10.64 -3.37
C TRP A 253 -15.70 -11.83 -3.46
N GLN A 254 -15.40 -12.78 -4.33
CA GLN A 254 -16.25 -13.95 -4.56
C GLN A 254 -15.87 -15.08 -3.59
N PRO A 255 -16.86 -15.80 -3.06
CA PRO A 255 -16.59 -17.04 -2.33
C PRO A 255 -15.83 -17.99 -3.24
N GLN A 256 -14.55 -18.21 -2.95
CA GLN A 256 -13.76 -19.09 -3.80
C GLN A 256 -13.98 -20.54 -3.42
N THR A 257 -14.48 -21.32 -4.36
CA THR A 257 -14.51 -22.78 -4.25
C THR A 257 -13.12 -23.37 -4.48
N THR A 258 -12.27 -22.65 -5.23
CA THR A 258 -10.89 -23.03 -5.53
C THR A 258 -9.95 -22.10 -4.72
N PRO A 259 -8.97 -22.65 -4.00
CA PRO A 259 -8.01 -21.83 -3.28
C PRO A 259 -7.15 -21.02 -4.25
N CYS A 260 -6.76 -19.83 -3.84
CA CYS A 260 -5.63 -19.13 -4.44
C CYS A 260 -4.32 -19.68 -3.87
N GLU A 261 -3.31 -19.80 -4.71
CA GLU A 261 -2.00 -20.31 -4.34
C GLU A 261 -0.99 -19.19 -4.27
N TRP A 262 -0.25 -19.12 -3.15
CA TRP A 262 0.84 -18.16 -2.98
C TRP A 262 2.13 -18.89 -2.61
N PRO A 263 3.32 -18.40 -3.02
CA PRO A 263 4.59 -18.94 -2.56
C PRO A 263 4.62 -19.02 -1.03
N ALA A 264 5.17 -20.10 -0.49
CA ALA A 264 5.23 -20.33 0.96
C ALA A 264 6.04 -19.24 1.70
N TRP A 265 6.93 -18.56 1.00
CA TRP A 265 7.58 -17.35 1.44
C TRP A 265 7.90 -16.45 0.24
N THR A 266 8.00 -15.13 0.52
CA THR A 266 8.42 -14.12 -0.45
C THR A 266 9.45 -13.18 0.17
N ALA A 267 10.35 -12.66 -0.65
CA ALA A 267 11.35 -11.67 -0.26
C ALA A 267 11.21 -10.41 -1.10
N TRP A 268 11.13 -9.28 -0.42
CA TRP A 268 10.90 -7.95 -0.99
C TRP A 268 12.06 -7.05 -0.65
N TYR A 269 12.40 -6.12 -1.52
CA TYR A 269 13.45 -5.14 -1.31
C TYR A 269 12.99 -3.74 -1.68
N LYS A 270 13.64 -2.75 -1.09
CA LYS A 270 13.49 -1.34 -1.45
C LYS A 270 14.83 -0.64 -1.27
N PRO A 271 15.36 0.04 -2.31
CA PRO A 271 16.51 0.93 -2.16
C PRO A 271 16.17 2.10 -1.24
N LEU A 272 17.13 2.51 -0.42
CA LEU A 272 17.02 3.64 0.49
C LEU A 272 18.14 4.65 0.21
N THR A 273 17.87 5.91 0.55
CA THR A 273 18.79 7.03 0.29
C THR A 273 20.04 7.03 1.16
N GLY A 274 20.07 6.25 2.24
CA GLY A 274 21.17 6.25 3.21
C GLY A 274 21.18 7.48 4.14
N THR A 275 20.10 8.22 4.20
CA THR A 275 20.01 9.47 4.98
C THR A 275 19.60 9.25 6.44
N ASP A 276 19.19 8.04 6.83
CA ASP A 276 18.93 7.72 8.22
C ASP A 276 20.22 7.67 9.05
N ALA A 277 20.11 7.71 10.38
CA ALA A 277 21.25 7.72 11.28
C ALA A 277 22.17 6.48 11.15
N ARG A 278 21.68 5.40 10.53
CA ARG A 278 22.42 4.16 10.29
C ARG A 278 23.09 4.10 8.91
N GLY A 279 22.76 5.05 8.02
CA GLY A 279 23.21 5.00 6.62
C GLY A 279 22.60 3.81 5.88
N SER A 280 21.34 3.49 6.16
CA SER A 280 20.64 2.34 5.55
C SER A 280 20.43 2.57 4.05
N THR A 281 20.96 1.66 3.23
CA THR A 281 20.89 1.77 1.76
C THR A 281 19.89 0.79 1.13
N MET A 282 19.41 -0.17 1.91
CA MET A 282 18.47 -1.19 1.44
C MET A 282 17.53 -1.63 2.57
N ALA A 283 16.25 -1.74 2.28
CA ALA A 283 15.30 -2.44 3.12
C ALA A 283 14.96 -3.81 2.52
N ILE A 284 14.81 -4.82 3.37
CA ILE A 284 14.47 -6.20 3.02
C ILE A 284 13.30 -6.66 3.90
N LEU A 285 12.27 -7.19 3.28
CA LEU A 285 11.17 -7.85 4.00
C LEU A 285 11.09 -9.30 3.56
N LEU A 286 11.32 -10.21 4.49
CA LEU A 286 11.11 -11.66 4.31
C LEU A 286 9.76 -12.02 4.91
N MET A 287 8.79 -12.42 4.10
CA MET A 287 7.46 -12.81 4.54
C MET A 287 7.34 -14.32 4.55
N ASN A 288 6.95 -14.87 5.68
CA ASN A 288 6.55 -16.26 5.80
C ASN A 288 5.04 -16.40 5.56
N ASN A 289 4.65 -16.83 4.38
CA ASN A 289 3.24 -16.96 4.03
C ASN A 289 2.63 -18.29 4.52
N ALA A 290 3.47 -19.22 5.01
CA ALA A 290 3.02 -20.52 5.50
C ALA A 290 2.43 -20.43 6.92
N ASN A 291 1.66 -21.45 7.28
CA ASN A 291 1.03 -21.58 8.61
C ASN A 291 1.94 -22.23 9.67
N LYS A 292 3.24 -22.27 9.43
CA LYS A 292 4.26 -22.82 10.35
C LYS A 292 5.50 -21.92 10.35
N MET A 293 6.23 -21.96 11.46
CA MET A 293 7.52 -21.26 11.58
C MET A 293 8.50 -21.78 10.51
N ALA A 294 9.27 -20.87 9.93
CA ALA A 294 10.30 -21.18 8.95
C ALA A 294 11.58 -20.39 9.18
N SER A 295 12.71 -20.94 8.75
CA SER A 295 13.94 -20.19 8.55
C SER A 295 13.90 -19.63 7.14
N LEU A 296 14.04 -18.32 6.99
CA LEU A 296 14.05 -17.62 5.71
C LEU A 296 15.41 -17.03 5.45
N SER A 297 15.88 -17.08 4.21
CA SER A 297 17.19 -16.57 3.84
C SER A 297 17.18 -15.92 2.47
N PHE A 298 18.16 -15.07 2.24
CA PHE A 298 18.46 -14.53 0.91
C PHE A 298 19.97 -14.36 0.75
N GLU A 299 20.43 -14.43 -0.48
CA GLU A 299 21.81 -14.13 -0.82
C GLU A 299 21.94 -12.64 -1.17
N TRP A 300 23.08 -12.03 -0.79
CA TRP A 300 23.33 -10.63 -1.14
C TRP A 300 23.26 -10.40 -2.64
N ALA A 301 23.81 -11.34 -3.42
CA ALA A 301 23.83 -11.28 -4.87
C ALA A 301 22.44 -11.30 -5.53
N SER A 302 21.43 -11.84 -4.83
CA SER A 302 20.06 -11.89 -5.35
C SER A 302 19.31 -10.57 -5.16
N VAL A 303 19.79 -9.66 -4.29
CA VAL A 303 19.14 -8.39 -4.02
C VAL A 303 19.51 -7.38 -5.09
N PRO A 304 18.55 -6.89 -5.87
CA PRO A 304 18.82 -5.89 -6.90
C PRO A 304 19.45 -4.63 -6.29
N GLY A 305 20.53 -4.15 -6.90
CA GLY A 305 21.26 -2.96 -6.47
C GLY A 305 22.35 -3.20 -5.41
N LEU A 306 22.43 -4.38 -4.77
CA LEU A 306 23.56 -4.70 -3.89
C LEU A 306 24.81 -5.18 -4.65
N GLY A 307 24.62 -5.87 -5.78
CA GLY A 307 25.72 -6.44 -6.56
C GLY A 307 26.21 -7.79 -6.06
N GLY A 308 26.85 -8.55 -6.97
CA GLY A 308 27.29 -9.93 -6.71
C GLY A 308 28.56 -10.09 -5.89
N ASN A 309 29.25 -9.02 -5.54
CA ASN A 309 30.53 -9.02 -4.83
C ASN A 309 30.44 -8.53 -3.37
N VAL A 310 29.24 -8.46 -2.81
CA VAL A 310 29.03 -8.13 -1.39
C VAL A 310 29.57 -9.26 -0.50
N THR A 311 30.38 -8.88 0.48
CA THR A 311 31.00 -9.82 1.44
C THR A 311 30.42 -9.72 2.84
N SER A 312 29.89 -8.57 3.19
CA SER A 312 29.20 -8.36 4.46
C SER A 312 28.28 -7.14 4.43
N CYS A 313 27.26 -7.13 5.29
CA CYS A 313 26.46 -5.95 5.58
C CYS A 313 26.14 -5.88 7.08
N ALA A 314 26.05 -4.67 7.62
CA ALA A 314 25.42 -4.46 8.91
C ALA A 314 23.90 -4.60 8.75
N VAL A 315 23.27 -5.39 9.63
CA VAL A 315 21.84 -5.72 9.58
C VAL A 315 21.14 -5.13 10.81
N TYR A 316 20.00 -4.50 10.59
CA TYR A 316 19.15 -3.96 11.63
C TYR A 316 17.73 -4.52 11.51
N ASP A 317 17.15 -4.97 12.62
CA ASP A 317 15.79 -5.47 12.72
C ASP A 317 14.83 -4.30 12.98
N VAL A 318 14.00 -3.99 11.99
CA VAL A 318 13.05 -2.87 12.03
C VAL A 318 11.95 -3.12 13.06
N TRP A 319 11.47 -4.38 13.18
CA TRP A 319 10.42 -4.70 14.14
C TRP A 319 10.89 -4.61 15.59
N ARG A 320 12.07 -5.11 15.86
CA ARG A 320 12.65 -5.14 17.21
C ARG A 320 13.45 -3.88 17.54
N ARG A 321 13.69 -3.01 16.55
CA ARG A 321 14.54 -1.82 16.67
C ARG A 321 15.91 -2.15 17.24
N LEU A 322 16.52 -3.20 16.72
CA LEU A 322 17.76 -3.77 17.26
C LEU A 322 18.78 -4.00 16.15
N SER A 323 20.03 -3.59 16.40
CA SER A 323 21.16 -3.98 15.56
C SER A 323 21.44 -5.48 15.73
N LEU A 324 21.49 -6.19 14.64
CA LEU A 324 21.87 -7.60 14.59
C LEU A 324 23.37 -7.79 14.33
N GLY A 325 24.12 -6.68 14.21
CA GLY A 325 25.55 -6.68 13.92
C GLY A 325 25.88 -6.83 12.45
N THR A 326 27.17 -7.07 12.16
CA THR A 326 27.64 -7.30 10.79
C THR A 326 27.60 -8.79 10.47
N HIS A 327 26.93 -9.11 9.39
CA HIS A 327 26.83 -10.48 8.86
C HIS A 327 27.77 -10.62 7.67
N THR A 328 28.65 -11.63 7.75
CA THR A 328 29.64 -11.99 6.71
C THR A 328 29.18 -13.23 5.95
N GLY A 329 29.66 -13.42 4.73
CA GLY A 329 29.32 -14.55 3.88
C GLY A 329 28.45 -14.14 2.69
N SER A 330 27.75 -15.09 2.10
CA SER A 330 26.99 -14.88 0.85
C SER A 330 25.61 -14.27 1.06
N GLY A 331 25.10 -14.16 2.30
CA GLY A 331 23.73 -13.71 2.54
C GLY A 331 23.38 -13.60 4.02
N TYR A 332 22.08 -13.50 4.28
CA TYR A 332 21.52 -13.42 5.63
C TYR A 332 20.45 -14.51 5.84
N VAL A 333 20.39 -15.03 7.06
CA VAL A 333 19.39 -16.00 7.49
C VAL A 333 18.60 -15.41 8.67
N ALA A 334 17.27 -15.32 8.54
CA ALA A 334 16.34 -15.10 9.61
C ALA A 334 15.88 -16.47 10.15
N PRO A 335 16.40 -16.93 11.31
CA PRO A 335 16.31 -18.35 11.67
C PRO A 335 14.92 -18.80 12.11
N SER A 336 14.06 -17.90 12.50
CA SER A 336 12.75 -18.23 13.11
C SER A 336 11.73 -17.15 12.81
N VAL A 337 11.16 -17.19 11.60
CA VAL A 337 10.03 -16.33 11.23
C VAL A 337 8.75 -17.12 11.51
N ALA A 338 7.90 -16.63 12.40
CA ALA A 338 6.66 -17.31 12.78
C ALA A 338 5.71 -17.47 11.58
N ALA A 339 4.69 -18.29 11.74
CA ALA A 339 3.65 -18.46 10.72
C ALA A 339 3.01 -17.12 10.36
N ARG A 340 2.92 -16.80 9.08
CA ARG A 340 2.33 -15.55 8.55
C ARG A 340 2.93 -14.25 9.12
N ASP A 341 4.16 -14.35 9.63
CA ASP A 341 4.96 -13.23 10.15
C ASP A 341 6.04 -12.83 9.14
N SER A 342 6.81 -11.80 9.48
CA SER A 342 7.90 -11.31 8.63
C SER A 342 9.14 -10.93 9.44
N ALA A 343 10.30 -11.02 8.80
CA ALA A 343 11.52 -10.35 9.23
C ALA A 343 11.68 -9.08 8.37
N PHE A 344 11.65 -7.92 9.00
CA PHE A 344 11.84 -6.64 8.32
C PHE A 344 13.18 -6.05 8.73
N LEU A 345 14.06 -5.87 7.75
CA LEU A 345 15.46 -5.56 7.95
C LEU A 345 15.86 -4.31 7.17
N THR A 346 16.84 -3.55 7.67
CA THR A 346 17.59 -2.61 6.85
C THR A 346 19.07 -3.01 6.82
N LEU A 347 19.71 -2.76 5.69
CA LEU A 347 21.11 -3.05 5.45
C LEU A 347 21.89 -1.74 5.30
N SER A 348 23.06 -1.69 5.94
CA SER A 348 23.98 -0.56 5.86
C SER A 348 25.43 -1.04 5.87
N ALA A 349 26.38 -0.14 5.58
CA ALA A 349 27.82 -0.41 5.63
C ALA A 349 28.21 -1.74 4.95
N CYS A 350 27.61 -2.02 3.78
CA CYS A 350 27.93 -3.20 3.01
C CYS A 350 29.37 -3.09 2.45
N THR A 351 30.13 -4.18 2.55
CA THR A 351 31.50 -4.28 2.00
C THR A 351 31.53 -5.18 0.78
N TYR A 352 32.47 -4.93 -0.10
CA TYR A 352 32.58 -5.61 -1.40
C TYR A 352 33.95 -6.17 -1.59
N THR A 353 34.08 -7.31 -2.29
CA THR A 353 35.39 -7.75 -2.82
C THR A 353 35.82 -6.79 -3.91
N ALA A 354 37.11 -6.56 -3.95
CA ALA A 354 37.76 -5.80 -5.02
C ALA A 354 37.63 -6.49 -6.39
#